data_4f69eed9b0d5b193d2984be40f9a2dec
#
_entry.id   4f69eed9b0d5b193d2984be40f9a2dec
#
_cell.length_a   1.000
_cell.length_b   1.000
_cell.length_c   1.000
_cell.angle_alpha   90.00
_cell.angle_beta   90.00
_cell.angle_gamma   90.00
#
_symmetry.space_group_name_H-M   'P 1'
#
loop_
_entity.id
_entity.type
_entity.pdbx_description
1 polymer ?
#
loop_
_entity_poly.entity_id
_entity_poly.type
_entity_poly.pdbx_seq_one_letter_code
_entity_poly.pdbx_strand_id
1 'polypeptide(L)'
;MKKKLLTLFLSVMSVFFVFGAKASAETISVVSDTAYAPFEFKDSDQTYKGIDVDIINEVAKRKNWDVNQTFPGFDAAVNAVQSGQADALMAGTTVTDARKKVFTFSDTYYDTSIVIYTRSSDKVSDYKQLKGKTVGVKNGTASQTWLDKNASKYGFTVKTFDTSDLMNNSLDSGSVDAAMDDTPVVKYAIGQGKDYAINIKPESIGSFAFAVKKGGKHEDLIKDFNEALKEMKNDGTYDKIMNKWLGDSSKSSSSKPSADLKLTGD
;
A
#
# COMPACT_ATOMS: atom_id res chain seq x y z
N MET A 1 -1.70 -76.48 -55.81
CA MET A 1 -2.36 -75.19 -55.99
C MET A 1 -2.28 -74.50 -54.61
N LYS A 2 -1.32 -73.55 -54.43
CA LYS A 2 -0.98 -72.93 -53.16
C LYS A 2 -1.61 -71.55 -53.11
N LYS A 3 -2.57 -71.33 -52.17
CA LYS A 3 -3.15 -70.04 -51.89
C LYS A 3 -2.21 -69.23 -50.99
N LYS A 4 -1.70 -68.12 -51.50
CA LYS A 4 -0.93 -67.14 -50.67
C LYS A 4 -1.88 -66.23 -49.96
N LEU A 5 -1.90 -66.27 -48.66
CA LEU A 5 -2.61 -65.33 -47.78
C LEU A 5 -1.76 -64.04 -47.62
N LEU A 6 -2.25 -62.94 -48.12
CA LEU A 6 -1.61 -61.63 -47.98
C LEU A 6 -2.16 -60.93 -46.74
N THR A 7 -1.37 -60.91 -45.67
CA THR A 7 -1.72 -60.23 -44.40
C THR A 7 -1.36 -58.74 -44.52
N LEU A 8 -2.36 -57.88 -44.59
CA LEU A 8 -2.22 -56.42 -44.63
C LEU A 8 -2.09 -55.94 -43.19
N PHE A 9 -0.87 -55.49 -42.80
CA PHE A 9 -0.63 -54.83 -41.51
C PHE A 9 -1.08 -53.38 -41.60
N LEU A 10 -2.23 -53.04 -40.99
CA LEU A 10 -2.71 -51.67 -40.83
C LEU A 10 -2.06 -51.05 -39.58
N SER A 11 -1.00 -50.28 -39.79
CA SER A 11 -0.36 -49.51 -38.72
C SER A 11 -1.19 -48.27 -38.42
N VAL A 12 -1.97 -48.33 -37.34
CA VAL A 12 -2.70 -47.14 -36.82
C VAL A 12 -1.72 -46.31 -36.04
N MET A 13 -1.24 -45.23 -36.65
CA MET A 13 -0.41 -44.22 -36.03
C MET A 13 -1.33 -43.27 -35.24
N SER A 14 -1.51 -43.58 -33.94
CA SER A 14 -2.25 -42.71 -33.00
C SER A 14 -1.44 -41.43 -32.72
N VAL A 15 -1.83 -40.35 -33.41
CA VAL A 15 -1.32 -39.01 -33.11
C VAL A 15 -1.97 -38.54 -31.79
N PHE A 16 -1.27 -38.63 -30.69
CA PHE A 16 -1.65 -38.00 -29.44
C PHE A 16 -1.54 -36.46 -29.60
N PHE A 17 -2.65 -35.81 -29.92
CA PHE A 17 -2.77 -34.36 -29.72
C PHE A 17 -2.76 -34.11 -28.21
N VAL A 18 -1.60 -33.77 -27.66
CA VAL A 18 -1.51 -33.19 -26.34
C VAL A 18 -2.09 -31.78 -26.44
N PHE A 19 -3.39 -31.67 -26.19
CA PHE A 19 -4.00 -30.38 -25.87
C PHE A 19 -3.37 -29.94 -24.55
N GLY A 20 -2.31 -29.15 -24.67
CA GLY A 20 -1.83 -28.36 -23.52
C GLY A 20 -2.96 -27.44 -23.08
N ALA A 21 -3.74 -27.87 -22.08
CA ALA A 21 -4.62 -26.97 -21.37
C ALA A 21 -3.70 -25.86 -20.82
N LYS A 22 -3.75 -24.66 -21.43
CA LYS A 22 -3.22 -23.47 -20.76
C LYS A 22 -4.00 -23.40 -19.45
N ALA A 23 -3.33 -23.72 -18.34
CA ALA A 23 -3.86 -23.37 -17.03
C ALA A 23 -4.16 -21.87 -17.11
N SER A 24 -5.43 -21.51 -17.03
CA SER A 24 -5.82 -20.12 -16.86
C SER A 24 -5.11 -19.64 -15.59
N ALA A 25 -4.27 -18.63 -15.72
CA ALA A 25 -3.67 -18.03 -14.52
C ALA A 25 -4.83 -17.61 -13.61
N GLU A 26 -4.75 -18.00 -12.34
CA GLU A 26 -5.74 -17.58 -11.35
C GLU A 26 -5.66 -16.05 -11.25
N THR A 27 -6.80 -15.37 -11.36
CA THR A 27 -6.87 -13.92 -11.23
C THR A 27 -6.67 -13.54 -9.77
N ILE A 28 -5.64 -12.76 -9.47
CA ILE A 28 -5.31 -12.29 -8.11
C ILE A 28 -6.12 -11.02 -7.82
N SER A 29 -6.94 -11.06 -6.80
CA SER A 29 -7.70 -9.91 -6.31
C SER A 29 -6.84 -9.07 -5.39
N VAL A 30 -6.39 -7.90 -5.86
CA VAL A 30 -5.65 -6.91 -5.06
C VAL A 30 -6.58 -5.77 -4.67
N VAL A 31 -6.58 -5.40 -3.39
CA VAL A 31 -7.38 -4.28 -2.89
C VAL A 31 -6.50 -3.14 -2.39
N SER A 32 -6.95 -1.92 -2.65
CA SER A 32 -6.22 -0.69 -2.36
C SER A 32 -7.15 0.38 -1.76
N ASP A 33 -6.59 1.51 -1.34
CA ASP A 33 -7.37 2.67 -0.91
C ASP A 33 -7.99 3.42 -2.11
N THR A 34 -8.99 4.23 -1.87
CA THR A 34 -9.63 5.09 -2.89
C THR A 34 -8.91 6.43 -3.10
N ALA A 35 -8.26 6.97 -2.06
CA ALA A 35 -7.71 8.33 -2.06
C ALA A 35 -6.51 8.44 -1.11
N TYR A 36 -5.34 8.09 -1.61
CA TYR A 36 -4.08 8.11 -0.84
C TYR A 36 -2.89 8.56 -1.70
N ALA A 37 -3.04 9.71 -2.37
CA ALA A 37 -1.99 10.26 -3.23
C ALA A 37 -0.69 10.54 -2.42
N PRO A 38 0.49 10.17 -2.96
CA PRO A 38 0.77 9.72 -4.32
C PRO A 38 0.79 8.19 -4.51
N PHE A 39 0.32 7.38 -3.54
CA PHE A 39 0.38 5.92 -3.60
C PHE A 39 -0.73 5.33 -4.47
N GLU A 40 -1.99 5.66 -4.20
CA GLU A 40 -3.13 5.33 -5.06
C GLU A 40 -4.20 6.43 -4.97
N PHE A 41 -4.66 6.88 -6.12
CA PHE A 41 -5.69 7.90 -6.23
C PHE A 41 -6.29 7.94 -7.63
N LYS A 42 -7.49 8.52 -7.74
CA LYS A 42 -8.09 8.80 -9.04
C LYS A 42 -7.57 10.11 -9.63
N ASP A 43 -7.20 10.05 -10.89
CA ASP A 43 -6.87 11.24 -11.67
C ASP A 43 -8.13 11.87 -12.30
N SER A 44 -7.94 13.00 -13.01
CA SER A 44 -8.98 13.71 -13.73
C SER A 44 -9.75 12.87 -14.76
N ASP A 45 -9.10 11.85 -15.34
CA ASP A 45 -9.70 10.88 -16.26
C ASP A 45 -10.43 9.73 -15.56
N GLN A 46 -10.57 9.78 -14.22
CA GLN A 46 -11.17 8.75 -13.37
C GLN A 46 -10.42 7.42 -13.35
N THR A 47 -9.18 7.37 -13.84
CA THR A 47 -8.31 6.19 -13.70
C THR A 47 -7.53 6.23 -12.41
N TYR A 48 -7.29 5.05 -11.81
CA TYR A 48 -6.41 4.94 -10.65
C TYR A 48 -4.95 4.93 -11.07
N LYS A 49 -4.13 5.68 -10.37
CA LYS A 49 -2.67 5.77 -10.55
C LYS A 49 -1.99 5.99 -9.21
N GLY A 50 -0.67 5.91 -9.21
CA GLY A 50 0.16 6.15 -8.05
C GLY A 50 1.29 5.13 -7.93
N ILE A 51 2.06 5.23 -6.86
CA ILE A 51 3.22 4.38 -6.59
C ILE A 51 2.77 2.92 -6.46
N ASP A 52 1.73 2.65 -5.69
CA ASP A 52 1.24 1.30 -5.40
C ASP A 52 0.67 0.64 -6.65
N VAL A 53 -0.06 1.43 -7.46
CA VAL A 53 -0.60 0.96 -8.76
C VAL A 53 0.54 0.64 -9.73
N ASP A 54 1.54 1.50 -9.84
CA ASP A 54 2.69 1.27 -10.75
C ASP A 54 3.52 0.05 -10.29
N ILE A 55 3.74 -0.13 -8.96
CA ILE A 55 4.46 -1.28 -8.41
C ILE A 55 3.70 -2.58 -8.70
N ILE A 56 2.39 -2.65 -8.41
CA ILE A 56 1.59 -3.86 -8.64
C ILE A 56 1.55 -4.22 -10.12
N ASN A 57 1.39 -3.25 -11.00
CA ASN A 57 1.40 -3.48 -12.45
C ASN A 57 2.76 -4.05 -12.92
N GLU A 58 3.86 -3.54 -12.39
CA GLU A 58 5.19 -4.04 -12.76
C GLU A 58 5.46 -5.43 -12.15
N VAL A 59 5.02 -5.70 -10.92
CA VAL A 59 5.07 -7.05 -10.31
C VAL A 59 4.26 -8.04 -11.13
N ALA A 60 3.02 -7.69 -11.48
CA ALA A 60 2.14 -8.52 -12.30
C ALA A 60 2.78 -8.89 -13.64
N LYS A 61 3.40 -7.91 -14.30
CA LYS A 61 4.12 -8.12 -15.56
C LYS A 61 5.31 -9.07 -15.41
N ARG A 62 6.13 -8.91 -14.34
CA ARG A 62 7.34 -9.74 -14.11
C ARG A 62 7.01 -11.17 -13.71
N LYS A 63 5.94 -11.33 -12.93
CA LYS A 63 5.53 -12.63 -12.38
C LYS A 63 4.40 -13.29 -13.17
N ASN A 64 3.98 -12.67 -14.29
CA ASN A 64 2.87 -13.13 -15.13
C ASN A 64 1.58 -13.36 -14.31
N TRP A 65 1.30 -12.46 -13.38
CA TRP A 65 0.05 -12.44 -12.64
C TRP A 65 -1.08 -11.86 -13.50
N ASP A 66 -2.27 -12.45 -13.40
CA ASP A 66 -3.52 -11.82 -13.83
C ASP A 66 -4.10 -11.08 -12.61
N VAL A 67 -4.11 -9.75 -12.61
CA VAL A 67 -4.49 -8.94 -11.44
C VAL A 67 -5.78 -8.19 -11.69
N ASN A 68 -6.73 -8.36 -10.78
CA ASN A 68 -7.90 -7.49 -10.65
C ASN A 68 -7.71 -6.58 -9.42
N GLN A 69 -7.30 -5.33 -9.66
CA GLN A 69 -7.12 -4.34 -8.59
C GLN A 69 -8.40 -3.52 -8.40
N THR A 70 -8.92 -3.50 -7.15
CA THR A 70 -10.08 -2.71 -6.77
C THR A 70 -9.79 -1.78 -5.60
N PHE A 71 -10.59 -0.72 -5.44
CA PHE A 71 -10.30 0.40 -4.54
C PHE A 71 -11.50 0.69 -3.62
N PRO A 72 -11.81 -0.20 -2.65
CA PRO A 72 -12.97 -0.03 -1.77
C PRO A 72 -12.77 1.00 -0.64
N GLY A 73 -11.59 1.56 -0.48
CA GLY A 73 -11.16 2.36 0.67
C GLY A 73 -10.33 1.54 1.66
N PHE A 74 -9.49 2.24 2.45
CA PHE A 74 -8.45 1.58 3.26
C PHE A 74 -9.02 0.56 4.26
N ASP A 75 -9.98 0.96 5.09
CA ASP A 75 -10.55 0.08 6.12
C ASP A 75 -11.26 -1.14 5.49
N ALA A 76 -12.03 -0.91 4.42
CA ALA A 76 -12.69 -1.98 3.67
C ALA A 76 -11.68 -2.92 3.00
N ALA A 77 -10.57 -2.40 2.46
CA ALA A 77 -9.49 -3.18 1.86
C ALA A 77 -8.80 -4.08 2.90
N VAL A 78 -8.45 -3.52 4.06
CA VAL A 78 -7.87 -4.28 5.20
C VAL A 78 -8.79 -5.42 5.62
N ASN A 79 -10.09 -5.13 5.79
CA ASN A 79 -11.09 -6.12 6.20
C ASN A 79 -11.31 -7.21 5.14
N ALA A 80 -11.31 -6.86 3.85
CA ALA A 80 -11.46 -7.81 2.75
C ALA A 80 -10.34 -8.85 2.72
N VAL A 81 -9.08 -8.44 2.88
CA VAL A 81 -7.95 -9.38 2.93
C VAL A 81 -7.95 -10.19 4.21
N GLN A 82 -8.23 -9.56 5.36
CA GLN A 82 -8.29 -10.26 6.65
C GLN A 82 -9.38 -11.35 6.66
N SER A 83 -10.54 -11.08 6.05
CA SER A 83 -11.61 -12.07 5.92
C SER A 83 -11.35 -13.14 4.84
N GLY A 84 -10.44 -12.87 3.90
CA GLY A 84 -10.15 -13.71 2.74
C GLY A 84 -11.11 -13.48 1.56
N GLN A 85 -11.79 -12.34 1.52
CA GLN A 85 -12.59 -11.89 0.38
C GLN A 85 -11.74 -11.31 -0.76
N ALA A 86 -10.54 -10.85 -0.43
CA ALA A 86 -9.51 -10.46 -1.39
C ALA A 86 -8.20 -11.18 -1.06
N ASP A 87 -7.34 -11.35 -2.05
CA ASP A 87 -6.11 -12.13 -1.91
C ASP A 87 -4.98 -11.30 -1.32
N ALA A 88 -4.87 -10.03 -1.70
CA ALA A 88 -3.76 -9.17 -1.30
C ALA A 88 -4.15 -7.70 -1.09
N LEU A 89 -3.39 -7.03 -0.23
CA LEU A 89 -3.51 -5.61 0.12
C LEU A 89 -2.27 -4.84 -0.37
N MET A 90 -2.50 -3.80 -1.17
CA MET A 90 -1.48 -2.83 -1.59
C MET A 90 -2.07 -1.43 -1.45
N ALA A 91 -1.84 -0.77 -0.30
CA ALA A 91 -2.55 0.45 0.09
C ALA A 91 -1.73 1.33 1.04
N GLY A 92 -0.44 1.58 0.74
CA GLY A 92 0.45 2.29 1.65
C GLY A 92 0.42 1.69 3.07
N THR A 93 0.42 0.36 3.15
CA THR A 93 0.10 -0.33 4.40
C THR A 93 1.31 -0.43 5.30
N THR A 94 1.32 0.37 6.38
CA THR A 94 2.37 0.31 7.41
C THR A 94 2.42 -1.05 8.07
N VAL A 95 3.62 -1.63 8.15
CA VAL A 95 3.90 -2.85 8.91
C VAL A 95 3.86 -2.53 10.40
N THR A 96 2.89 -3.09 11.12
CA THR A 96 2.76 -2.95 12.59
C THR A 96 2.66 -4.31 13.26
N ASP A 97 3.00 -4.40 14.56
CA ASP A 97 2.92 -5.66 15.30
C ASP A 97 1.47 -6.19 15.41
N ALA A 98 0.50 -5.28 15.47
CA ALA A 98 -0.91 -5.66 15.43
C ALA A 98 -1.27 -6.31 14.09
N ARG A 99 -0.85 -5.72 12.98
CA ARG A 99 -1.13 -6.23 11.62
C ARG A 99 -0.35 -7.53 11.32
N LYS A 100 0.88 -7.72 11.83
CA LYS A 100 1.63 -8.98 11.71
C LYS A 100 0.93 -10.19 12.35
N LYS A 101 -0.05 -9.96 13.22
CA LYS A 101 -0.85 -11.05 13.80
C LYS A 101 -1.81 -11.66 12.78
N VAL A 102 -2.28 -10.88 11.81
CA VAL A 102 -3.32 -11.24 10.84
C VAL A 102 -2.86 -11.25 9.39
N PHE A 103 -1.72 -10.62 9.10
CA PHE A 103 -1.11 -10.56 7.76
C PHE A 103 0.29 -11.13 7.73
N THR A 104 0.67 -11.71 6.59
CA THR A 104 2.04 -11.93 6.16
C THR A 104 2.43 -10.80 5.23
N PHE A 105 3.57 -10.16 5.49
CA PHE A 105 4.05 -9.00 4.74
C PHE A 105 5.22 -9.35 3.83
N SER A 106 5.32 -8.65 2.72
CA SER A 106 6.52 -8.62 1.86
C SER A 106 7.68 -7.88 2.54
N ASP A 107 8.83 -7.87 1.87
CA ASP A 107 9.85 -6.86 2.10
C ASP A 107 9.23 -5.47 1.92
N THR A 108 9.75 -4.49 2.68
CA THR A 108 9.22 -3.14 2.64
C THR A 108 9.65 -2.42 1.35
N TYR A 109 8.71 -1.67 0.77
CA TYR A 109 9.00 -0.91 -0.44
C TYR A 109 9.14 0.60 -0.18
N TYR A 110 8.66 1.13 0.96
CA TYR A 110 8.77 2.56 1.28
C TYR A 110 8.85 2.79 2.79
N ASP A 111 9.82 3.58 3.25
CA ASP A 111 9.91 4.01 4.65
C ASP A 111 9.07 5.25 4.86
N THR A 112 8.21 5.25 5.88
CA THR A 112 7.28 6.35 6.15
C THR A 112 7.40 6.89 7.58
N SER A 113 6.85 8.07 7.75
CA SER A 113 6.63 8.74 9.04
C SER A 113 5.29 9.43 8.99
N ILE A 114 4.69 9.67 10.15
CA ILE A 114 3.46 10.46 10.28
C ILE A 114 3.77 11.87 10.73
N VAL A 115 2.90 12.79 10.38
CA VAL A 115 3.05 14.21 10.74
C VAL A 115 1.70 14.84 11.04
N ILE A 116 1.68 15.68 12.08
CA ILE A 116 0.61 16.66 12.26
C ILE A 116 0.85 17.80 11.28
N TYR A 117 -0.22 18.18 10.58
CA TYR A 117 -0.24 19.35 9.71
C TYR A 117 -1.48 20.20 9.97
N THR A 118 -1.38 21.47 9.63
CA THR A 118 -2.42 22.48 9.82
C THR A 118 -2.56 23.30 8.55
N ARG A 119 -3.58 24.16 8.47
CA ARG A 119 -3.55 25.24 7.49
C ARG A 119 -2.29 26.10 7.73
N SER A 120 -1.70 26.67 6.70
CA SER A 120 -0.48 27.47 6.80
C SER A 120 -0.62 28.72 7.68
N SER A 121 -1.86 29.24 7.81
CA SER A 121 -2.20 30.34 8.73
C SER A 121 -2.06 29.95 10.22
N ASP A 122 -2.16 28.66 10.55
CA ASP A 122 -2.24 28.17 11.92
C ASP A 122 -0.84 27.73 12.39
N LYS A 123 -0.29 28.49 13.33
CA LYS A 123 1.09 28.28 13.81
C LYS A 123 1.16 27.27 14.96
N VAL A 124 0.90 26.01 14.67
CA VAL A 124 1.08 24.91 15.64
C VAL A 124 2.45 24.27 15.41
N SER A 125 3.36 24.39 16.36
CA SER A 125 4.75 23.90 16.30
C SER A 125 5.14 22.94 17.42
N ASP A 126 4.21 22.66 18.34
CA ASP A 126 4.38 21.71 19.44
C ASP A 126 3.06 21.00 19.74
N TYR A 127 3.11 19.72 20.09
CA TYR A 127 1.92 18.92 20.44
C TYR A 127 1.09 19.52 21.59
N LYS A 128 1.71 20.23 22.53
CA LYS A 128 1.01 20.89 23.64
C LYS A 128 0.04 22.00 23.17
N GLN A 129 0.30 22.59 22.02
CA GLN A 129 -0.58 23.61 21.41
C GLN A 129 -1.86 23.01 20.81
N LEU A 130 -1.94 21.67 20.74
CA LEU A 130 -3.16 20.95 20.34
C LEU A 130 -4.17 20.81 21.50
N LYS A 131 -3.84 21.23 22.73
CA LYS A 131 -4.76 21.17 23.87
C LYS A 131 -6.08 21.87 23.55
N GLY A 132 -7.19 21.14 23.72
CA GLY A 132 -8.55 21.62 23.44
C GLY A 132 -8.91 21.69 21.94
N LYS A 133 -8.00 21.31 21.05
CA LYS A 133 -8.20 21.26 19.59
C LYS A 133 -8.72 19.92 19.12
N THR A 134 -9.32 19.91 17.93
CA THR A 134 -9.75 18.69 17.26
C THR A 134 -8.75 18.32 16.15
N VAL A 135 -8.24 17.10 16.20
CA VAL A 135 -7.29 16.57 15.21
C VAL A 135 -8.00 15.51 14.36
N GLY A 136 -8.04 15.76 13.05
CA GLY A 136 -8.58 14.84 12.06
C GLY A 136 -7.62 13.71 11.71
N VAL A 137 -8.15 12.51 11.45
CA VAL A 137 -7.36 11.36 10.99
C VAL A 137 -8.22 10.38 10.19
N LYS A 138 -7.60 9.68 9.24
CA LYS A 138 -8.29 8.61 8.51
C LYS A 138 -8.45 7.37 9.39
N ASN A 139 -9.64 6.76 9.33
CA ASN A 139 -10.00 5.58 10.11
C ASN A 139 -9.12 4.35 9.78
N GLY A 140 -8.85 3.51 10.77
CA GLY A 140 -8.09 2.25 10.62
C GLY A 140 -6.59 2.41 10.40
N THR A 141 -6.03 3.65 10.41
CA THR A 141 -4.63 3.93 10.10
C THR A 141 -3.69 3.82 11.31
N ALA A 142 -2.39 3.75 11.05
CA ALA A 142 -1.37 3.86 12.09
C ALA A 142 -1.35 5.26 12.72
N SER A 143 -1.68 6.29 11.94
CA SER A 143 -1.87 7.68 12.41
C SER A 143 -2.97 7.76 13.46
N GLN A 144 -4.12 7.10 13.23
CA GLN A 144 -5.18 7.02 14.23
C GLN A 144 -4.70 6.35 15.53
N THR A 145 -4.03 5.21 15.40
CA THR A 145 -3.49 4.49 16.57
C THR A 145 -2.56 5.38 17.40
N TRP A 146 -1.71 6.16 16.72
CA TRP A 146 -0.82 7.11 17.40
C TRP A 146 -1.60 8.24 18.09
N LEU A 147 -2.59 8.83 17.43
CA LEU A 147 -3.41 9.91 18.01
C LEU A 147 -4.20 9.42 19.22
N ASP A 148 -4.86 8.26 19.12
CA ASP A 148 -5.65 7.69 20.22
C ASP A 148 -4.80 7.45 21.48
N LYS A 149 -3.56 6.95 21.28
CA LYS A 149 -2.60 6.74 22.36
C LYS A 149 -2.14 8.05 23.01
N ASN A 150 -2.08 9.17 22.26
CA ASN A 150 -1.51 10.43 22.71
C ASN A 150 -2.54 11.52 23.04
N ALA A 151 -3.82 11.31 22.72
CA ALA A 151 -4.88 12.30 22.90
C ALA A 151 -4.97 12.82 24.34
N SER A 152 -5.01 11.92 25.33
CA SER A 152 -5.07 12.30 26.75
C SER A 152 -3.82 13.04 27.22
N LYS A 153 -2.65 12.65 26.72
CA LYS A 153 -1.35 13.26 27.08
C LYS A 153 -1.27 14.73 26.66
N TYR A 154 -1.77 15.03 25.46
CA TYR A 154 -1.68 16.37 24.89
C TYR A 154 -3.00 17.15 24.96
N GLY A 155 -4.11 16.51 25.38
CA GLY A 155 -5.40 17.14 25.62
C GLY A 155 -6.17 17.54 24.36
N PHE A 156 -5.96 16.86 23.23
CA PHE A 156 -6.74 17.06 22.00
C PHE A 156 -7.85 16.00 21.86
N THR A 157 -8.82 16.29 20.99
CA THR A 157 -9.88 15.36 20.58
C THR A 157 -9.56 14.78 19.20
N VAL A 158 -9.74 13.47 19.03
CA VAL A 158 -9.57 12.79 17.74
C VAL A 158 -10.91 12.74 17.00
N LYS A 159 -10.92 13.11 15.71
CA LYS A 159 -12.06 12.96 14.80
C LYS A 159 -11.65 12.12 13.60
N THR A 160 -12.32 10.98 13.41
CA THR A 160 -12.04 10.04 12.31
C THR A 160 -12.83 10.36 11.05
N PHE A 161 -12.26 9.99 9.91
CA PHE A 161 -12.84 10.16 8.56
C PHE A 161 -12.59 8.90 7.74
N ASP A 162 -13.48 8.60 6.82
CA ASP A 162 -13.35 7.40 5.96
C ASP A 162 -12.29 7.60 4.86
N THR A 163 -12.03 8.85 4.44
CA THR A 163 -11.02 9.16 3.41
C THR A 163 -10.16 10.35 3.79
N SER A 164 -8.93 10.41 3.26
CA SER A 164 -8.06 11.59 3.42
C SER A 164 -8.67 12.85 2.81
N ASP A 165 -9.47 12.74 1.75
CA ASP A 165 -10.15 13.89 1.14
C ASP A 165 -11.19 14.50 2.07
N LEU A 166 -12.02 13.69 2.75
CA LEU A 166 -12.99 14.18 3.75
C LEU A 166 -12.28 14.82 4.94
N MET A 167 -11.19 14.24 5.39
CA MET A 167 -10.34 14.81 6.44
C MET A 167 -9.75 16.15 6.03
N ASN A 168 -9.17 16.24 4.84
CA ASN A 168 -8.59 17.48 4.30
C ASN A 168 -9.64 18.57 4.11
N ASN A 169 -10.82 18.23 3.57
CA ASN A 169 -11.93 19.19 3.45
C ASN A 169 -12.39 19.72 4.82
N SER A 170 -12.36 18.88 5.85
CA SER A 170 -12.67 19.29 7.23
C SER A 170 -11.59 20.21 7.81
N LEU A 171 -10.32 20.00 7.47
CA LEU A 171 -9.22 20.90 7.83
C LEU A 171 -9.34 22.25 7.09
N ASP A 172 -9.57 22.20 5.78
CA ASP A 172 -9.73 23.39 4.94
C ASP A 172 -10.89 24.29 5.41
N SER A 173 -12.02 23.68 5.82
CA SER A 173 -13.21 24.40 6.34
C SER A 173 -13.09 24.86 7.80
N GLY A 174 -12.05 24.44 8.52
CA GLY A 174 -11.89 24.71 9.95
C GLY A 174 -12.77 23.83 10.86
N SER A 175 -13.40 22.78 10.34
CA SER A 175 -14.16 21.80 11.14
C SER A 175 -13.27 20.91 12.02
N VAL A 176 -11.98 20.81 11.69
CA VAL A 176 -10.91 20.35 12.55
C VAL A 176 -9.78 21.38 12.55
N ASP A 177 -9.01 21.42 13.62
CA ASP A 177 -7.92 22.41 13.81
C ASP A 177 -6.60 21.93 13.16
N ALA A 178 -6.38 20.64 13.16
CA ALA A 178 -5.21 19.97 12.61
C ALA A 178 -5.61 18.62 12.02
N ALA A 179 -4.73 18.01 11.25
CA ALA A 179 -4.88 16.64 10.79
C ALA A 179 -3.57 15.88 10.90
N MET A 180 -3.64 14.55 10.91
CA MET A 180 -2.46 13.67 10.88
C MET A 180 -2.57 12.68 9.74
N ASP A 181 -1.51 12.60 8.94
CA ASP A 181 -1.36 11.63 7.87
C ASP A 181 0.12 11.26 7.67
N ASP A 182 0.41 10.36 6.74
CA ASP A 182 1.78 10.03 6.38
C ASP A 182 2.48 11.21 5.70
N THR A 183 3.73 11.44 6.08
CA THR A 183 4.53 12.57 5.60
C THR A 183 4.58 12.68 4.07
N PRO A 184 4.76 11.60 3.28
CA PRO A 184 4.77 11.70 1.81
C PRO A 184 3.43 12.17 1.26
N VAL A 185 2.30 11.78 1.85
CA VAL A 185 0.95 12.19 1.45
C VAL A 185 0.76 13.68 1.66
N VAL A 186 1.11 14.18 2.86
CA VAL A 186 0.98 15.61 3.17
C VAL A 186 1.92 16.45 2.31
N LYS A 187 3.17 16.03 2.11
CA LYS A 187 4.12 16.73 1.22
C LYS A 187 3.64 16.75 -0.22
N TYR A 188 3.06 15.66 -0.70
CA TYR A 188 2.47 15.62 -2.04
C TYR A 188 1.32 16.63 -2.16
N ALA A 189 0.39 16.65 -1.18
CA ALA A 189 -0.72 17.63 -1.16
C ALA A 189 -0.22 19.07 -1.18
N ILE A 190 0.80 19.42 -0.39
CA ILE A 190 1.45 20.74 -0.42
C ILE A 190 2.05 21.01 -1.80
N GLY A 191 2.73 20.05 -2.41
CA GLY A 191 3.28 20.16 -3.76
C GLY A 191 2.21 20.38 -4.84
N GLN A 192 0.98 19.90 -4.60
CA GLN A 192 -0.18 20.14 -5.46
C GLN A 192 -0.91 21.46 -5.14
N GLY A 193 -0.35 22.30 -4.29
CA GLY A 193 -0.87 23.64 -3.99
C GLY A 193 -1.83 23.71 -2.79
N LYS A 194 -1.94 22.65 -1.98
CA LYS A 194 -2.68 22.74 -0.71
C LYS A 194 -1.95 23.65 0.26
N ASP A 195 -2.70 24.54 0.90
CA ASP A 195 -2.19 25.54 1.85
C ASP A 195 -2.02 24.95 3.26
N TYR A 196 -1.11 23.97 3.35
CA TYR A 196 -0.80 23.29 4.61
C TYR A 196 0.62 23.57 5.08
N ALA A 197 0.82 23.46 6.41
CA ALA A 197 2.12 23.59 7.06
C ALA A 197 2.42 22.37 7.95
N ILE A 198 3.66 21.88 7.85
CA ILE A 198 4.24 20.86 8.72
C ILE A 198 5.23 21.57 9.64
N ASN A 199 4.83 21.88 10.87
CA ASN A 199 5.66 22.63 11.82
C ASN A 199 6.11 21.76 13.00
N ILE A 200 5.60 20.54 13.14
CA ILE A 200 6.01 19.56 14.13
C ILE A 200 6.85 18.50 13.43
N LYS A 201 7.95 18.07 14.09
CA LYS A 201 8.81 17.02 13.54
C LYS A 201 8.01 15.73 13.32
N PRO A 202 8.19 15.07 12.14
CA PRO A 202 7.55 13.80 11.88
C PRO A 202 7.93 12.71 12.87
N GLU A 203 6.96 11.84 13.18
CA GLU A 203 7.14 10.64 14.00
C GLU A 203 7.36 9.42 13.10
N SER A 204 8.44 8.69 13.31
CA SER A 204 8.69 7.44 12.57
C SER A 204 7.71 6.36 13.03
N ILE A 205 7.04 5.69 12.08
CA ILE A 205 6.07 4.63 12.38
C ILE A 205 6.37 3.31 11.67
N GLY A 206 7.40 3.26 10.83
CA GLY A 206 7.79 2.06 10.09
C GLY A 206 7.78 2.24 8.58
N SER A 207 7.41 1.19 7.87
CA SER A 207 7.53 1.12 6.42
C SER A 207 6.28 0.48 5.81
N PHE A 208 6.01 0.78 4.54
CA PHE A 208 4.94 0.16 3.78
C PHE A 208 5.38 -1.16 3.15
N ALA A 209 4.47 -2.12 3.13
CA ALA A 209 4.65 -3.41 2.49
C ALA A 209 3.35 -3.92 1.85
N PHE A 210 3.51 -4.78 0.86
CA PHE A 210 2.44 -5.60 0.32
C PHE A 210 2.06 -6.67 1.35
N ALA A 211 0.79 -7.02 1.45
CA ALA A 211 0.33 -7.94 2.47
C ALA A 211 -0.71 -8.93 1.94
N VAL A 212 -0.68 -10.13 2.50
CA VAL A 212 -1.69 -11.18 2.29
C VAL A 212 -2.19 -11.67 3.63
N LYS A 213 -3.34 -12.35 3.66
CA LYS A 213 -3.86 -12.99 4.87
C LYS A 213 -2.86 -14.01 5.40
N LYS A 214 -2.51 -13.91 6.69
CA LYS A 214 -1.62 -14.88 7.36
C LYS A 214 -2.25 -16.27 7.41
N GLY A 215 -1.48 -17.30 7.01
CA GLY A 215 -1.98 -18.66 6.89
C GLY A 215 -3.01 -18.85 5.77
N GLY A 216 -3.15 -17.88 4.86
CA GLY A 216 -4.01 -17.97 3.70
C GLY A 216 -3.38 -18.75 2.53
N LYS A 217 -4.19 -19.00 1.48
CA LYS A 217 -3.74 -19.78 0.31
C LYS A 217 -2.74 -19.03 -0.58
N HIS A 218 -2.58 -17.71 -0.42
CA HIS A 218 -1.78 -16.86 -1.30
C HIS A 218 -0.52 -16.29 -0.61
N GLU A 219 0.04 -17.00 0.39
CA GLU A 219 1.32 -16.59 0.99
C GLU A 219 2.51 -16.67 0.01
N ASP A 220 2.41 -17.46 -1.04
CA ASP A 220 3.36 -17.54 -2.15
C ASP A 220 3.53 -16.23 -2.91
N LEU A 221 2.48 -15.39 -2.99
CA LEU A 221 2.55 -14.05 -3.59
C LEU A 221 3.60 -13.15 -2.91
N ILE A 222 3.88 -13.38 -1.63
CA ILE A 222 4.91 -12.62 -0.89
C ILE A 222 6.30 -12.88 -1.49
N LYS A 223 6.63 -14.13 -1.80
CA LYS A 223 7.90 -14.48 -2.43
C LYS A 223 8.04 -13.82 -3.79
N ASP A 224 7.02 -13.95 -4.62
CA ASP A 224 7.01 -13.37 -5.96
C ASP A 224 7.12 -11.84 -5.94
N PHE A 225 6.40 -11.19 -5.03
CA PHE A 225 6.49 -9.74 -4.83
C PHE A 225 7.90 -9.33 -4.43
N ASN A 226 8.52 -10.01 -3.45
CA ASN A 226 9.87 -9.70 -2.98
C ASN A 226 10.92 -9.87 -4.09
N GLU A 227 10.82 -10.94 -4.89
CA GLU A 227 11.70 -11.16 -6.04
C GLU A 227 11.54 -10.03 -7.06
N ALA A 228 10.31 -9.68 -7.45
CA ALA A 228 10.04 -8.61 -8.38
C ALA A 228 10.50 -7.24 -7.86
N LEU A 229 10.27 -6.95 -6.56
CA LEU A 229 10.73 -5.71 -5.92
C LEU A 229 12.27 -5.60 -5.96
N LYS A 230 12.96 -6.71 -5.68
CA LYS A 230 14.42 -6.78 -5.77
C LYS A 230 14.91 -6.54 -7.20
N GLU A 231 14.27 -7.16 -8.18
CA GLU A 231 14.58 -6.95 -9.61
C GLU A 231 14.37 -5.49 -10.01
N MET A 232 13.24 -4.87 -9.63
CA MET A 232 12.94 -3.45 -9.89
C MET A 232 13.99 -2.51 -9.27
N LYS A 233 14.45 -2.82 -8.04
CA LYS A 233 15.52 -2.05 -7.39
C LYS A 233 16.86 -2.19 -8.12
N ASN A 234 17.17 -3.38 -8.64
CA ASN A 234 18.42 -3.65 -9.34
C ASN A 234 18.49 -3.00 -10.74
N ASP A 235 17.39 -2.95 -11.47
CA ASP A 235 17.36 -2.42 -12.85
C ASP A 235 16.91 -0.94 -12.93
N GLY A 236 16.67 -0.30 -11.77
CA GLY A 236 16.30 1.11 -11.68
C GLY A 236 14.82 1.39 -11.98
N THR A 237 13.98 0.38 -12.19
CA THR A 237 12.53 0.56 -12.40
C THR A 237 11.86 1.11 -11.15
N TYR A 238 12.27 0.63 -9.97
CA TYR A 238 11.78 1.17 -8.69
C TYR A 238 12.07 2.67 -8.57
N ASP A 239 13.30 3.10 -8.84
CA ASP A 239 13.68 4.52 -8.77
C ASP A 239 12.91 5.38 -9.76
N LYS A 240 12.62 4.85 -10.96
CA LYS A 240 11.78 5.54 -11.95
C LYS A 240 10.35 5.75 -11.44
N ILE A 241 9.76 4.74 -10.78
CA ILE A 241 8.43 4.85 -10.18
C ILE A 241 8.44 5.90 -9.06
N MET A 242 9.41 5.83 -8.14
CA MET A 242 9.51 6.78 -7.05
C MET A 242 9.73 8.23 -7.55
N ASN A 243 10.62 8.43 -8.50
CA ASN A 243 10.90 9.76 -9.07
C ASN A 243 9.69 10.33 -9.83
N LYS A 244 8.91 9.49 -10.53
CA LYS A 244 7.68 9.91 -11.21
C LYS A 244 6.70 10.57 -10.25
N TRP A 245 6.56 10.08 -9.02
CA TRP A 245 5.54 10.49 -8.09
C TRP A 245 6.04 11.43 -6.99
N LEU A 246 7.29 11.29 -6.57
CA LEU A 246 7.87 12.04 -5.45
C LEU A 246 8.89 13.09 -5.90
N GLY A 247 9.26 13.11 -7.19
CA GLY A 247 10.32 13.95 -7.71
C GLY A 247 11.71 13.56 -7.21
N ASP A 248 12.74 14.33 -7.55
CA ASP A 248 14.14 14.05 -7.18
C ASP A 248 14.42 14.08 -5.66
N SER A 249 13.44 14.44 -4.84
CA SER A 249 13.54 14.44 -3.38
C SER A 249 13.60 13.03 -2.76
N SER A 250 13.37 11.97 -3.54
CA SER A 250 13.47 10.57 -3.10
C SER A 250 14.90 10.15 -2.71
N LYS A 251 15.92 10.89 -3.14
CA LYS A 251 17.33 10.59 -2.86
C LYS A 251 17.77 10.79 -1.41
N SER A 252 16.94 11.37 -0.55
CA SER A 252 17.31 11.66 0.86
C SER A 252 16.89 10.58 1.87
N SER A 253 16.15 9.54 1.48
CA SER A 253 15.63 8.53 2.41
C SER A 253 16.39 7.19 2.42
N SER A 254 17.48 7.06 1.65
CA SER A 254 18.33 5.85 1.65
C SER A 254 19.42 5.87 2.74
N SER A 255 19.19 6.48 3.90
CA SER A 255 20.04 6.31 5.06
C SER A 255 19.67 4.98 5.75
N LYS A 256 20.67 4.08 5.86
CA LYS A 256 20.66 2.76 6.49
C LYS A 256 19.66 2.63 7.63
N PRO A 257 18.97 1.48 7.76
CA PRO A 257 18.21 1.18 8.95
C PRO A 257 19.16 1.22 10.16
N SER A 258 18.90 2.11 11.11
CA SER A 258 19.54 2.00 12.41
C SER A 258 18.90 0.79 13.10
N ALA A 259 19.69 -0.29 13.20
CA ALA A 259 19.41 -1.37 14.10
C ALA A 259 19.31 -0.81 15.53
N ASP A 260 18.38 -1.40 16.29
CA ASP A 260 18.19 -1.22 17.73
C ASP A 260 17.40 0.03 18.18
N LEU A 261 16.08 -0.07 18.13
CA LEU A 261 15.23 0.55 19.13
C LEU A 261 14.46 -0.55 19.89
N LYS A 262 15.08 -1.04 20.97
CA LYS A 262 14.39 -1.83 21.99
C LYS A 262 13.32 -0.94 22.62
N LEU A 263 12.05 -1.27 22.39
CA LEU A 263 10.95 -0.77 23.21
C LEU A 263 11.03 -1.50 24.55
N THR A 264 11.72 -0.92 25.53
CA THR A 264 11.55 -1.31 26.93
C THR A 264 10.22 -0.75 27.39
N GLY A 265 9.23 -1.64 27.57
CA GLY A 265 8.05 -1.33 28.35
C GLY A 265 8.41 -1.38 29.84
N ASP A 266 7.96 -0.40 30.57
CA ASP A 266 7.48 -0.44 31.95
C ASP A 266 6.35 0.58 32.08
#